data_9543f00b838338305754d7c3ccf03f81
#
_entry.id   9543f00b838338305754d7c3ccf03f81
#
_cell.length_a   1.000
_cell.length_b   1.000
_cell.length_c   1.000
_cell.angle_alpha   90.00
_cell.angle_beta   90.00
_cell.angle_gamma   90.00
#
_symmetry.space_group_name_H-M   'P 1'
#
loop_
_entity.id
_entity.type
_entity.pdbx_description
1 polymer ?
#
loop_
_entity_poly.entity_id
_entity_poly.type
_entity_poly.pdbx_seq_one_letter_code
_entity_poly.pdbx_strand_id
1 'polypeptide(L)'
;MNREDSLEIIRAFESDYPYLKVNFITAGGPKTLNRITAEYRAGSYLYDATGYRATFLAPTRKAGVVMRYRTPLREFLRPGFVDQEGYFNATFTRAFMFIVNKNLVAAKDYPKSFANLLEPRWKGKLVMDNESYDLLAAMLDYYGESEGKRMAENLGKQEPSFRRGTTLVGQLVAAGEFPVMVDGSNHLAYDLKKKGAPIDYLFPEPFVPVMIPQAFWVAARPPHPYAAALFVDFMLSKKAQEIMANQG
;
A
#
# COMPACT_ATOMS: atom_id res chain seq x y z
N MET A 1 3.54 -4.73 -0.92
CA MET A 1 4.04 -6.09 -1.20
C MET A 1 5.28 -6.32 -0.35
N ASN A 2 5.36 -7.42 0.37
CA ASN A 2 6.58 -7.80 1.07
C ASN A 2 7.60 -8.41 0.09
N ARG A 3 8.77 -8.84 0.59
CA ARG A 3 9.82 -9.40 -0.26
C ARG A 3 9.44 -10.75 -0.89
N GLU A 4 8.75 -11.60 -0.14
CA GLU A 4 8.36 -12.95 -0.60
C GLU A 4 7.33 -12.88 -1.71
N ASP A 5 6.31 -12.03 -1.55
CA ASP A 5 5.30 -11.77 -2.57
C ASP A 5 5.93 -11.24 -3.87
N SER A 6 6.89 -10.31 -3.73
CA SER A 6 7.61 -9.78 -4.89
C SER A 6 8.40 -10.86 -5.62
N LEU A 7 9.04 -11.79 -4.88
CA LEU A 7 9.78 -12.90 -5.46
C LEU A 7 8.88 -13.89 -6.21
N GLU A 8 7.65 -14.11 -5.76
CA GLU A 8 6.70 -14.97 -6.46
C GLU A 8 6.33 -14.39 -7.83
N ILE A 9 6.02 -13.10 -7.88
CA ILE A 9 5.72 -12.39 -9.13
C ILE A 9 6.93 -12.39 -10.07
N ILE A 10 8.14 -12.13 -9.54
CA ILE A 10 9.37 -12.13 -10.33
C ILE A 10 9.63 -13.53 -10.93
N ARG A 11 9.45 -14.59 -10.14
CA ARG A 11 9.58 -15.96 -10.65
C ARG A 11 8.58 -16.27 -11.75
N ALA A 12 7.35 -15.80 -11.63
CA ALA A 12 6.34 -15.96 -12.66
C ALA A 12 6.70 -15.20 -13.94
N PHE A 13 7.23 -13.97 -13.82
CA PHE A 13 7.75 -13.20 -14.95
C PHE A 13 8.92 -13.89 -15.63
N GLU A 14 9.93 -14.33 -14.87
CA GLU A 14 11.10 -15.03 -15.42
C GLU A 14 10.76 -16.41 -16.01
N SER A 15 9.67 -17.03 -15.55
CA SER A 15 9.16 -18.27 -16.16
C SER A 15 8.58 -18.03 -17.56
N ASP A 16 7.87 -16.92 -17.74
CA ASP A 16 7.28 -16.54 -19.03
C ASP A 16 8.35 -15.96 -19.98
N TYR A 17 9.37 -15.34 -19.43
CA TYR A 17 10.46 -14.69 -20.17
C TYR A 17 11.83 -15.18 -19.68
N PRO A 18 12.23 -16.44 -19.96
CA PRO A 18 13.39 -17.09 -19.36
C PRO A 18 14.74 -16.46 -19.75
N TYR A 19 14.75 -15.63 -20.78
CA TYR A 19 15.90 -14.84 -21.22
C TYR A 19 16.08 -13.51 -20.45
N LEU A 20 15.14 -13.17 -19.55
CA LEU A 20 15.24 -12.00 -18.66
C LEU A 20 15.52 -12.42 -17.24
N LYS A 21 16.26 -11.58 -16.52
CA LYS A 21 16.51 -11.71 -15.07
C LYS A 21 16.19 -10.41 -14.38
N VAL A 22 15.46 -10.49 -13.28
CA VAL A 22 15.03 -9.32 -12.50
C VAL A 22 15.87 -9.19 -11.25
N ASN A 23 16.72 -8.17 -11.22
CA ASN A 23 17.38 -7.72 -10.00
C ASN A 23 16.52 -6.68 -9.31
N PHE A 24 16.05 -6.96 -8.10
CA PHE A 24 15.16 -6.02 -7.43
C PHE A 24 15.66 -5.62 -6.04
N ILE A 25 15.30 -4.41 -5.66
CA ILE A 25 15.59 -3.80 -4.36
C ILE A 25 14.28 -3.33 -3.74
N THR A 26 14.08 -3.65 -2.47
CA THR A 26 12.97 -3.12 -1.68
C THR A 26 13.48 -2.03 -0.75
N ALA A 27 12.86 -0.85 -0.82
CA ALA A 27 13.11 0.26 0.08
C ALA A 27 11.86 1.14 0.21
N GLY A 28 11.78 1.95 1.27
CA GLY A 28 10.73 2.94 1.41
C GLY A 28 10.79 3.98 0.28
N GLY A 29 9.63 4.53 -0.12
CA GLY A 29 9.52 5.47 -1.25
C GLY A 29 10.47 6.66 -1.20
N PRO A 30 10.56 7.41 -0.09
CA PRO A 30 11.50 8.53 0.02
C PRO A 30 12.95 8.10 -0.20
N LYS A 31 13.36 6.96 0.38
CA LYS A 31 14.73 6.44 0.22
C LYS A 31 15.00 6.03 -1.23
N THR A 32 14.04 5.37 -1.87
CA THR A 32 14.12 4.97 -3.28
C THR A 32 14.23 6.19 -4.18
N LEU A 33 13.38 7.20 -4.02
CA LEU A 33 13.41 8.41 -4.83
C LEU A 33 14.72 9.18 -4.67
N ASN A 34 15.22 9.34 -3.44
CA ASN A 34 16.47 10.01 -3.17
C ASN A 34 17.64 9.30 -3.84
N ARG A 35 17.69 7.97 -3.77
CA ARG A 35 18.70 7.16 -4.43
C ARG A 35 18.67 7.34 -5.94
N ILE A 36 17.51 7.14 -6.56
CA ILE A 36 17.34 7.27 -8.02
C ILE A 36 17.72 8.67 -8.48
N THR A 37 17.27 9.70 -7.75
CA THR A 37 17.60 11.10 -8.10
C THR A 37 19.10 11.38 -8.01
N ALA A 38 19.78 10.82 -7.00
CA ALA A 38 21.24 10.96 -6.86
C ALA A 38 21.98 10.24 -8.00
N GLU A 39 21.56 9.01 -8.35
CA GLU A 39 22.11 8.24 -9.47
C GLU A 39 21.94 9.00 -10.80
N TYR A 40 20.77 9.58 -11.06
CA TYR A 40 20.50 10.36 -12.26
C TYR A 40 21.34 11.65 -12.33
N ARG A 41 21.54 12.34 -11.22
CA ARG A 41 22.42 13.53 -11.15
C ARG A 41 23.88 13.17 -11.43
N ALA A 42 24.30 11.96 -11.06
CA ALA A 42 25.63 11.46 -11.35
C ALA A 42 25.78 10.86 -12.77
N GLY A 43 24.72 10.92 -13.60
CA GLY A 43 24.70 10.32 -14.93
C GLY A 43 24.62 8.79 -14.94
N SER A 44 24.31 8.18 -13.79
CA SER A 44 24.16 6.73 -13.62
C SER A 44 22.70 6.32 -13.73
N TYR A 45 22.35 5.61 -14.79
CA TYR A 45 20.98 5.16 -15.06
C TYR A 45 20.88 3.66 -14.76
N LEU A 46 20.63 3.30 -13.51
CA LEU A 46 20.77 1.93 -13.00
C LEU A 46 19.44 1.20 -12.80
N TYR A 47 18.29 1.86 -12.92
CA TYR A 47 17.01 1.20 -12.76
C TYR A 47 16.17 1.24 -14.04
N ASP A 48 15.40 0.19 -14.25
CA ASP A 48 14.52 0.00 -15.41
C ASP A 48 13.08 0.43 -15.10
N ALA A 49 12.54 -0.06 -14.01
CA ALA A 49 11.20 0.25 -13.54
C ALA A 49 11.15 0.30 -12.02
N THR A 50 10.16 0.98 -11.49
CA THR A 50 9.89 0.98 -10.05
C THR A 50 8.39 0.97 -9.77
N GLY A 51 8.02 0.42 -8.63
CA GLY A 51 6.64 0.40 -8.15
C GLY A 51 6.55 1.04 -6.78
N TYR A 52 5.64 2.00 -6.62
CA TYR A 52 5.30 2.61 -5.35
C TYR A 52 3.91 3.25 -5.39
N ARG A 53 3.49 3.89 -4.29
CA ARG A 53 2.21 4.61 -4.24
C ARG A 53 2.15 5.70 -5.31
N ALA A 54 1.02 5.84 -5.99
CA ALA A 54 0.83 6.81 -7.07
C ALA A 54 1.12 8.27 -6.65
N THR A 55 1.02 8.60 -5.36
CA THR A 55 1.42 9.92 -4.82
C THR A 55 2.88 10.29 -5.08
N PHE A 56 3.76 9.28 -5.25
CA PHE A 56 5.15 9.52 -5.57
C PHE A 56 5.39 9.90 -7.04
N LEU A 57 4.36 9.87 -7.88
CA LEU A 57 4.49 10.30 -9.26
C LEU A 57 4.92 11.77 -9.37
N ALA A 58 4.28 12.68 -8.64
CA ALA A 58 4.58 14.10 -8.72
C ALA A 58 6.07 14.41 -8.41
N PRO A 59 6.65 13.95 -7.30
CA PRO A 59 8.08 14.15 -7.05
C PRO A 59 8.98 13.40 -8.03
N THR A 60 8.64 12.22 -8.55
CA THR A 60 9.44 11.52 -9.56
C THR A 60 9.44 12.26 -10.91
N ARG A 61 8.29 12.79 -11.32
CA ARG A 61 8.19 13.65 -12.51
C ARG A 61 9.03 14.91 -12.35
N LYS A 62 8.90 15.60 -11.22
CA LYS A 62 9.69 16.81 -10.93
C LYS A 62 11.19 16.53 -10.95
N ALA A 63 11.61 15.36 -10.52
CA ALA A 63 13.01 14.92 -10.57
C ALA A 63 13.47 14.48 -11.97
N GLY A 64 12.57 14.34 -12.94
CA GLY A 64 12.90 13.91 -14.31
C GLY A 64 13.36 12.47 -14.42
N VAL A 65 12.97 11.60 -13.47
CA VAL A 65 13.45 10.21 -13.39
C VAL A 65 12.43 9.19 -13.90
N VAL A 66 11.28 9.62 -14.41
CA VAL A 66 10.21 8.77 -14.97
C VAL A 66 9.89 9.20 -16.39
N MET A 67 9.62 8.25 -17.28
CA MET A 67 9.15 8.51 -18.64
C MET A 67 7.65 8.18 -18.78
N ARG A 68 7.05 8.68 -19.87
CA ARG A 68 5.71 8.26 -20.27
C ARG A 68 5.78 6.85 -20.86
N TYR A 69 4.96 5.97 -20.33
CA TYR A 69 4.73 4.65 -20.90
C TYR A 69 3.24 4.33 -20.85
N ARG A 70 2.63 4.25 -22.02
CA ARG A 70 1.22 3.87 -22.17
C ARG A 70 1.15 2.38 -22.48
N THR A 71 0.83 1.60 -21.47
CA THR A 71 0.60 0.16 -21.65
C THR A 71 -0.52 -0.12 -22.66
N PRO A 72 -0.41 -1.15 -23.49
CA PRO A 72 -1.53 -1.60 -24.33
C PRO A 72 -2.72 -2.13 -23.51
N LEU A 73 -2.52 -2.47 -22.22
CA LEU A 73 -3.58 -2.93 -21.32
C LEU A 73 -4.39 -1.77 -20.71
N ARG A 74 -4.09 -0.53 -21.07
CA ARG A 74 -4.70 0.68 -20.49
C ARG A 74 -6.23 0.69 -20.55
N GLU A 75 -6.81 0.20 -21.62
CA GLU A 75 -8.27 0.16 -21.84
C GLU A 75 -9.01 -0.80 -20.88
N PHE A 76 -8.31 -1.78 -20.31
CA PHE A 76 -8.86 -2.71 -19.33
C PHE A 76 -8.75 -2.22 -17.89
N LEU A 77 -8.05 -1.11 -17.66
CA LEU A 77 -7.85 -0.56 -16.30
C LEU A 77 -9.02 0.33 -15.89
N ARG A 78 -9.42 0.24 -14.63
CA ARG A 78 -10.50 1.06 -14.08
C ARG A 78 -10.12 2.54 -14.03
N PRO A 79 -11.09 3.46 -14.09
CA PRO A 79 -10.85 4.87 -13.79
C PRO A 79 -10.13 5.03 -12.45
N GLY A 80 -9.13 5.92 -12.38
CA GLY A 80 -8.27 6.11 -11.20
C GLY A 80 -7.04 5.18 -11.14
N PHE A 81 -7.02 4.10 -11.94
CA PHE A 81 -5.86 3.21 -12.07
C PHE A 81 -4.95 3.60 -13.23
N VAL A 82 -5.33 4.59 -13.99
CA VAL A 82 -4.59 5.06 -15.16
C VAL A 82 -4.30 6.54 -15.01
N ASP A 83 -3.01 6.90 -15.10
CA ASP A 83 -2.63 8.29 -15.27
C ASP A 83 -2.95 8.75 -16.70
N GLN A 84 -3.72 9.84 -16.85
CA GLN A 84 -4.13 10.34 -18.16
C GLN A 84 -2.94 10.76 -19.04
N GLU A 85 -1.88 11.25 -18.42
CA GLU A 85 -0.67 11.63 -19.11
C GLU A 85 0.26 10.43 -19.44
N GLY A 86 0.02 9.27 -18.84
CA GLY A 86 0.71 8.02 -19.15
C GLY A 86 2.04 7.82 -18.40
N TYR A 87 2.22 8.42 -17.24
CA TYR A 87 3.44 8.23 -16.46
C TYR A 87 3.38 7.05 -15.51
N PHE A 88 2.19 6.58 -15.13
CA PHE A 88 2.06 5.39 -14.30
C PHE A 88 0.88 4.51 -14.72
N ASN A 89 0.95 3.25 -14.30
CA ASN A 89 -0.12 2.28 -14.41
C ASN A 89 -0.30 1.63 -13.04
N ALA A 90 -1.47 1.82 -12.43
CA ALA A 90 -1.75 1.25 -11.12
C ALA A 90 -2.11 -0.23 -11.24
N THR A 91 -1.57 -1.03 -10.36
CA THR A 91 -1.75 -2.49 -10.36
C THR A 91 -2.78 -2.95 -9.34
N PHE A 92 -2.76 -2.39 -8.14
CA PHE A 92 -3.70 -2.72 -7.08
C PHE A 92 -3.85 -1.56 -6.09
N THR A 93 -4.91 -1.61 -5.31
CA THR A 93 -5.09 -0.79 -4.12
C THR A 93 -5.35 -1.67 -2.91
N ARG A 94 -5.28 -1.09 -1.72
CA ARG A 94 -5.62 -1.75 -0.46
C ARG A 94 -6.70 -0.97 0.25
N ALA A 95 -7.55 -1.69 0.98
CA ALA A 95 -8.48 -1.07 1.90
C ALA A 95 -7.90 -1.04 3.30
N PHE A 96 -8.15 0.03 4.03
CA PHE A 96 -7.96 0.05 5.47
C PHE A 96 -9.07 -0.71 6.16
N MET A 97 -8.71 -1.37 7.24
CA MET A 97 -9.63 -2.13 8.07
C MET A 97 -9.19 -2.08 9.53
N PHE A 98 -10.10 -2.34 10.42
CA PHE A 98 -9.75 -2.58 11.81
C PHE A 98 -9.28 -4.01 11.97
N ILE A 99 -8.15 -4.23 12.62
CA ILE A 99 -7.70 -5.55 13.04
C ILE A 99 -7.90 -5.64 14.55
N VAL A 100 -8.62 -6.66 15.00
CA VAL A 100 -9.05 -6.83 16.38
C VAL A 100 -8.48 -8.12 16.95
N ASN A 101 -7.91 -8.07 18.14
CA ASN A 101 -7.52 -9.29 18.85
C ASN A 101 -8.76 -9.94 19.50
N LYS A 102 -9.09 -11.16 19.08
CA LYS A 102 -10.27 -11.91 19.54
C LYS A 102 -10.23 -12.33 21.01
N ASN A 103 -9.04 -12.40 21.59
CA ASN A 103 -8.87 -12.73 23.00
C ASN A 103 -9.11 -11.54 23.92
N LEU A 104 -9.00 -10.31 23.38
CA LEU A 104 -9.15 -9.07 24.13
C LEU A 104 -10.50 -8.38 23.91
N VAL A 105 -11.14 -8.64 22.78
CA VAL A 105 -12.42 -8.02 22.42
C VAL A 105 -13.40 -9.11 22.00
N ALA A 106 -14.57 -9.15 22.63
CA ALA A 106 -15.64 -10.05 22.21
C ALA A 106 -16.25 -9.60 20.87
N ALA A 107 -16.68 -10.52 20.03
CA ALA A 107 -17.18 -10.22 18.68
C ALA A 107 -18.35 -9.20 18.67
N LYS A 108 -19.22 -9.24 19.69
CA LYS A 108 -20.34 -8.27 19.87
C LYS A 108 -19.87 -6.82 20.11
N ASP A 109 -18.65 -6.67 20.58
CA ASP A 109 -18.04 -5.37 20.98
C ASP A 109 -17.09 -4.81 19.94
N TYR A 110 -16.96 -5.46 18.77
CA TYR A 110 -16.08 -4.97 17.69
C TYR A 110 -16.50 -3.57 17.23
N PRO A 111 -15.55 -2.65 17.04
CA PRO A 111 -15.86 -1.32 16.50
C PRO A 111 -16.20 -1.45 15.02
N LYS A 112 -17.42 -1.06 14.63
CA LYS A 112 -17.91 -1.15 13.24
C LYS A 112 -17.65 0.10 12.43
N SER A 113 -17.30 1.21 13.08
CA SER A 113 -17.07 2.50 12.43
C SER A 113 -15.98 3.30 13.14
N PHE A 114 -15.45 4.32 12.46
CA PHE A 114 -14.56 5.28 13.11
C PHE A 114 -15.24 5.99 14.29
N ALA A 115 -16.54 6.23 14.21
CA ALA A 115 -17.30 6.81 15.32
C ALA A 115 -17.31 5.89 16.56
N ASN A 116 -17.40 4.58 16.38
CA ASN A 116 -17.31 3.64 17.50
C ASN A 116 -15.93 3.66 18.18
N LEU A 117 -14.86 3.97 17.47
CA LEU A 117 -13.52 4.11 18.07
C LEU A 117 -13.40 5.33 18.98
N LEU A 118 -14.35 6.28 18.91
CA LEU A 118 -14.39 7.45 19.77
C LEU A 118 -15.08 7.18 21.13
N GLU A 119 -15.65 6.00 21.33
CA GLU A 119 -16.24 5.61 22.62
C GLU A 119 -15.17 5.54 23.72
N PRO A 120 -15.48 5.98 24.96
CA PRO A 120 -14.49 6.03 26.05
C PRO A 120 -13.78 4.72 26.35
N ARG A 121 -14.42 3.57 26.06
CA ARG A 121 -13.84 2.24 26.25
C ARG A 121 -12.58 1.98 25.44
N TRP A 122 -12.35 2.73 24.36
CA TRP A 122 -11.18 2.59 23.48
C TRP A 122 -10.00 3.49 23.82
N LYS A 123 -10.20 4.42 24.78
CA LYS A 123 -9.13 5.35 25.16
C LYS A 123 -7.90 4.61 25.67
N GLY A 124 -6.73 4.91 25.06
CA GLY A 124 -5.46 4.27 25.34
C GLY A 124 -5.33 2.82 24.85
N LYS A 125 -6.33 2.30 24.11
CA LYS A 125 -6.36 0.90 23.67
C LYS A 125 -6.17 0.73 22.15
N LEU A 126 -6.04 1.81 21.43
CA LEU A 126 -5.85 1.79 19.98
C LEU A 126 -4.36 1.84 19.63
N VAL A 127 -3.99 1.20 18.54
CA VAL A 127 -2.63 1.31 17.96
C VAL A 127 -2.72 1.63 16.47
N MET A 128 -1.76 2.42 15.98
CA MET A 128 -1.65 2.86 14.60
C MET A 128 -0.20 2.89 14.14
N ASP A 129 0.01 2.79 12.82
CA ASP A 129 1.29 3.14 12.21
C ASP A 129 1.46 4.67 12.23
N ASN A 130 2.65 5.14 12.56
CA ASN A 130 2.94 6.58 12.58
C ASN A 130 3.08 7.21 11.18
N GLU A 131 3.00 6.43 10.12
CA GLU A 131 3.05 6.87 8.72
C GLU A 131 1.70 6.66 7.98
N SER A 132 0.57 6.59 8.70
CA SER A 132 -0.78 6.38 8.13
C SER A 132 -1.39 7.63 7.49
N TYR A 133 -0.61 8.35 6.69
CA TYR A 133 -1.06 9.58 5.99
C TYR A 133 -2.20 9.31 5.01
N ASP A 134 -2.23 8.12 4.39
CA ASP A 134 -3.28 7.74 3.44
C ASP A 134 -4.65 7.62 4.12
N LEU A 135 -4.69 7.17 5.40
CA LEU A 135 -5.94 7.12 6.16
C LEU A 135 -6.49 8.53 6.41
N LEU A 136 -5.62 9.47 6.80
CA LEU A 136 -6.03 10.86 6.97
C LEU A 136 -6.52 11.45 5.63
N ALA A 137 -5.79 11.22 4.54
CA ALA A 137 -6.19 11.69 3.21
C ALA A 137 -7.56 11.14 2.81
N ALA A 138 -7.81 9.85 3.04
CA ALA A 138 -9.10 9.22 2.75
C ALA A 138 -10.24 9.78 3.64
N MET A 139 -9.97 10.09 4.91
CA MET A 139 -10.95 10.76 5.79
C MET A 139 -11.30 12.17 5.29
N LEU A 140 -10.29 12.95 4.86
CA LEU A 140 -10.51 14.29 4.34
C LEU A 140 -11.30 14.26 3.02
N ASP A 141 -11.03 13.29 2.17
CA ASP A 141 -11.73 13.12 0.89
C ASP A 141 -13.22 12.73 1.11
N TYR A 142 -13.47 11.78 1.99
CA TYR A 142 -14.83 11.27 2.25
C TYR A 142 -15.71 12.24 3.06
N TYR A 143 -15.21 12.76 4.17
CA TYR A 143 -15.97 13.62 5.08
C TYR A 143 -15.89 15.11 4.72
N GLY A 144 -14.99 15.49 3.81
CA GLY A 144 -14.59 16.88 3.56
C GLY A 144 -13.58 17.37 4.60
N GLU A 145 -12.91 18.49 4.28
CA GLU A 145 -11.75 18.95 5.04
C GLU A 145 -12.04 19.21 6.52
N SER A 146 -13.16 19.88 6.81
CA SER A 146 -13.53 20.24 8.19
C SER A 146 -13.89 19.03 9.04
N GLU A 147 -14.77 18.17 8.54
CA GLU A 147 -15.24 17.00 9.29
C GLU A 147 -14.16 15.93 9.38
N GLY A 148 -13.39 15.71 8.30
CA GLY A 148 -12.26 14.77 8.29
C GLY A 148 -11.18 15.15 9.29
N LYS A 149 -10.83 16.44 9.40
CA LYS A 149 -9.93 16.94 10.45
C LYS A 149 -10.50 16.70 11.84
N ARG A 150 -11.79 17.03 12.06
CA ARG A 150 -12.46 16.81 13.34
C ARG A 150 -12.46 15.34 13.74
N MET A 151 -12.69 14.44 12.80
CA MET A 151 -12.65 12.99 13.05
C MET A 151 -11.24 12.54 13.45
N ALA A 152 -10.21 12.99 12.74
CA ALA A 152 -8.83 12.67 13.05
C ALA A 152 -8.39 13.22 14.41
N GLU A 153 -8.76 14.46 14.75
CA GLU A 153 -8.51 15.06 16.06
C GLU A 153 -9.19 14.30 17.20
N ASN A 154 -10.45 13.88 17.00
CA ASN A 154 -11.17 13.10 17.99
C ASN A 154 -10.58 11.70 18.15
N LEU A 155 -10.10 11.08 17.08
CA LEU A 155 -9.35 9.84 17.16
C LEU A 155 -8.04 10.04 17.94
N GLY A 156 -7.35 11.16 17.74
CA GLY A 156 -6.18 11.55 18.53
C GLY A 156 -6.45 11.67 20.02
N LYS A 157 -7.64 12.18 20.42
CA LYS A 157 -8.08 12.27 21.83
C LYS A 157 -8.31 10.90 22.49
N GLN A 158 -8.41 9.82 21.70
CA GLN A 158 -8.40 8.45 22.20
C GLN A 158 -7.00 7.99 22.64
N GLU A 159 -5.99 8.84 22.52
CA GLU A 159 -4.60 8.54 22.91
C GLU A 159 -4.07 7.24 22.26
N PRO A 160 -4.20 7.08 20.92
CA PRO A 160 -3.69 5.88 20.26
C PRO A 160 -2.18 5.78 20.41
N SER A 161 -1.67 4.57 20.59
CA SER A 161 -0.24 4.30 20.54
C SER A 161 0.22 4.31 19.09
N PHE A 162 1.27 5.08 18.79
CA PHE A 162 1.90 5.07 17.48
C PHE A 162 3.15 4.20 17.49
N ARG A 163 3.30 3.35 16.48
CA ARG A 163 4.50 2.53 16.26
C ARG A 163 4.91 2.65 14.80
N ARG A 164 6.14 2.34 14.51
CA ARG A 164 6.65 2.45 13.14
C ARG A 164 6.60 1.11 12.43
N GLY A 165 5.83 1.07 11.36
CA GLY A 165 5.71 -0.06 10.45
C GLY A 165 4.47 -0.92 10.70
N THR A 166 3.58 -0.94 9.72
CA THR A 166 2.28 -1.63 9.72
C THR A 166 2.40 -3.10 10.15
N THR A 167 3.45 -3.80 9.69
CA THR A 167 3.68 -5.20 10.06
C THR A 167 3.92 -5.36 11.56
N LEU A 168 4.76 -4.51 12.16
CA LEU A 168 5.01 -4.53 13.60
C LEU A 168 3.71 -4.25 14.38
N VAL A 169 2.95 -3.23 13.97
CA VAL A 169 1.68 -2.88 14.62
C VAL A 169 0.72 -4.07 14.64
N GLY A 170 0.56 -4.75 13.50
CA GLY A 170 -0.26 -5.96 13.43
C GLY A 170 0.24 -7.11 14.31
N GLN A 171 1.56 -7.29 14.41
CA GLN A 171 2.15 -8.29 15.29
C GLN A 171 1.89 -7.99 16.78
N LEU A 172 1.94 -6.73 17.19
CA LEU A 172 1.62 -6.30 18.57
C LEU A 172 0.15 -6.59 18.90
N VAL A 173 -0.77 -6.34 17.95
CA VAL A 173 -2.18 -6.73 18.12
C VAL A 173 -2.32 -8.26 18.18
N ALA A 174 -1.66 -8.99 17.31
CA ALA A 174 -1.68 -10.46 17.32
C ALA A 174 -1.15 -11.05 18.63
N ALA A 175 -0.12 -10.43 19.20
CA ALA A 175 0.46 -10.80 20.50
C ALA A 175 -0.42 -10.42 21.71
N GLY A 176 -1.45 -9.58 21.52
CA GLY A 176 -2.35 -9.14 22.59
C GLY A 176 -1.87 -7.91 23.37
N GLU A 177 -0.89 -7.17 22.86
CA GLU A 177 -0.47 -5.90 23.48
C GLU A 177 -1.51 -4.79 23.30
N PHE A 178 -2.23 -4.83 22.16
CA PHE A 178 -3.30 -3.90 21.85
C PHE A 178 -4.53 -4.65 21.36
N PRO A 179 -5.74 -4.23 21.77
CA PRO A 179 -6.97 -4.86 21.32
C PRO A 179 -7.35 -4.51 19.87
N VAL A 180 -7.01 -3.31 19.36
CA VAL A 180 -7.43 -2.84 18.05
C VAL A 180 -6.34 -2.04 17.34
N MET A 181 -6.03 -2.45 16.09
CA MET A 181 -5.32 -1.64 15.12
C MET A 181 -6.33 -0.91 14.23
N VAL A 182 -6.16 0.40 14.08
CA VAL A 182 -7.12 1.26 13.36
C VAL A 182 -6.87 1.31 11.85
N ASP A 183 -5.62 1.16 11.46
CA ASP A 183 -5.10 1.34 10.09
C ASP A 183 -4.53 0.06 9.50
N GLY A 184 -5.10 -1.08 9.88
CA GLY A 184 -4.77 -2.37 9.29
C GLY A 184 -5.08 -2.42 7.78
N SER A 185 -4.51 -3.38 7.09
CA SER A 185 -4.81 -3.63 5.67
C SER A 185 -5.21 -5.09 5.45
N ASN A 186 -5.97 -5.33 4.37
CA ASN A 186 -6.40 -6.67 3.98
C ASN A 186 -5.23 -7.66 3.89
N HIS A 187 -4.14 -7.28 3.23
CA HIS A 187 -2.93 -8.09 3.12
C HIS A 187 -2.34 -8.47 4.49
N LEU A 188 -2.20 -7.52 5.42
CA LEU A 188 -1.70 -7.79 6.77
C LEU A 188 -2.62 -8.72 7.56
N ALA A 189 -3.93 -8.45 7.51
CA ALA A 189 -4.92 -9.26 8.21
C ALA A 189 -4.93 -10.70 7.68
N TYR A 190 -4.88 -10.87 6.37
CA TYR A 190 -4.80 -12.18 5.72
C TYR A 190 -3.54 -12.95 6.17
N ASP A 191 -2.38 -12.30 6.13
CA ASP A 191 -1.10 -12.91 6.52
C ASP A 191 -1.08 -13.35 8.00
N LEU A 192 -1.59 -12.50 8.88
CA LEU A 192 -1.71 -12.83 10.31
C LEU A 192 -2.69 -14.00 10.56
N LYS A 193 -3.85 -14.02 9.89
CA LYS A 193 -4.81 -15.13 10.02
C LYS A 193 -4.23 -16.42 9.47
N LYS A 194 -3.54 -16.39 8.33
CA LYS A 194 -2.88 -17.56 7.74
C LYS A 194 -1.82 -18.16 8.69
N LYS A 195 -1.16 -17.32 9.48
CA LYS A 195 -0.20 -17.74 10.53
C LYS A 195 -0.87 -18.17 11.82
N GLY A 196 -2.20 -18.23 11.90
CA GLY A 196 -2.94 -18.68 13.07
C GLY A 196 -3.06 -17.63 14.19
N ALA A 197 -2.80 -16.36 13.91
CA ALA A 197 -2.94 -15.30 14.90
C ALA A 197 -4.39 -15.17 15.39
N PRO A 198 -4.62 -14.91 16.70
CA PRO A 198 -5.94 -14.76 17.28
C PRO A 198 -6.57 -13.40 16.95
N ILE A 199 -6.59 -13.07 15.67
CA ILE A 199 -7.16 -11.80 15.19
C ILE A 199 -8.41 -12.01 14.36
N ASP A 200 -9.21 -10.96 14.30
CA ASP A 200 -10.24 -10.79 13.30
C ASP A 200 -10.12 -9.42 12.65
N TYR A 201 -10.85 -9.19 11.58
CA TYR A 201 -10.82 -7.91 10.90
C TYR A 201 -12.19 -7.52 10.38
N LEU A 202 -12.42 -6.24 10.23
CA LEU A 202 -13.65 -5.69 9.69
C LEU A 202 -13.38 -4.39 8.93
N PHE A 203 -14.16 -4.19 7.90
CA PHE A 203 -14.20 -2.92 7.18
C PHE A 203 -15.07 -1.93 7.95
N PRO A 204 -14.60 -0.70 8.19
CA PRO A 204 -15.41 0.30 8.86
C PRO A 204 -16.59 0.74 7.99
N GLU A 205 -17.75 0.93 8.60
CA GLU A 205 -18.94 1.45 7.96
C GLU A 205 -19.22 2.90 8.43
N PRO A 206 -19.89 3.72 7.65
CA PRO A 206 -20.31 3.52 6.23
C PRO A 206 -19.19 3.78 5.24
N PHE A 207 -18.00 4.08 5.71
CA PHE A 207 -16.85 4.48 4.91
C PHE A 207 -15.69 3.49 5.07
N VAL A 208 -15.32 2.86 3.97
CA VAL A 208 -14.11 2.03 3.88
C VAL A 208 -13.00 2.87 3.23
N PRO A 209 -12.01 3.34 4.03
CA PRO A 209 -10.89 4.07 3.44
C PRO A 209 -10.09 3.19 2.51
N VAL A 210 -9.78 3.71 1.33
CA VAL A 210 -8.97 3.01 0.33
C VAL A 210 -7.62 3.68 0.24
N MET A 211 -6.56 2.90 0.32
CA MET A 211 -5.20 3.40 0.13
C MET A 211 -5.00 3.86 -1.31
N ILE A 212 -4.12 4.83 -1.48
CA ILE A 212 -3.70 5.28 -2.80
C ILE A 212 -3.13 4.10 -3.58
N PRO A 213 -3.54 3.92 -4.87
CA PRO A 213 -3.13 2.79 -5.66
C PRO A 213 -1.61 2.60 -5.73
N GLN A 214 -1.17 1.37 -5.69
CA GLN A 214 0.19 1.00 -6.04
C GLN A 214 0.33 1.04 -7.55
N ALA A 215 1.33 1.73 -8.03
CA ALA A 215 1.53 1.94 -9.45
C ALA A 215 2.96 1.60 -9.84
N PHE A 216 3.13 1.19 -11.09
CA PHE A 216 4.44 0.97 -11.70
C PHE A 216 4.69 2.01 -12.78
N TRP A 217 5.94 2.43 -12.88
CA TRP A 217 6.41 3.33 -13.93
C TRP A 217 7.79 2.92 -14.45
N VAL A 218 8.06 3.31 -15.69
CA VAL A 218 9.31 3.07 -16.38
C VAL A 218 10.26 4.24 -16.12
N ALA A 219 11.53 3.95 -15.91
CA ALA A 219 12.58 4.95 -15.76
C ALA A 219 12.65 5.91 -16.95
N ALA A 220 13.09 7.15 -16.74
CA ALA A 220 13.26 8.12 -17.84
C ALA A 220 14.36 7.73 -18.83
N ARG A 221 15.37 7.01 -18.34
CA ARG A 221 16.50 6.48 -19.14
C ARG A 221 16.83 5.06 -18.67
N PRO A 222 15.96 4.08 -18.97
CA PRO A 222 16.17 2.72 -18.48
C PRO A 222 17.30 2.05 -19.25
N PRO A 223 18.17 1.29 -18.59
CA PRO A 223 19.18 0.46 -19.28
C PRO A 223 18.56 -0.52 -20.28
N HIS A 224 17.36 -1.05 -19.96
CA HIS A 224 16.67 -2.07 -20.76
C HIS A 224 15.20 -1.65 -21.04
N PRO A 225 14.95 -0.68 -21.95
CA PRO A 225 13.64 -0.05 -22.11
C PRO A 225 12.51 -1.02 -22.45
N TYR A 226 12.77 -2.00 -23.31
CA TYR A 226 11.75 -2.99 -23.69
C TYR A 226 11.46 -3.99 -22.57
N ALA A 227 12.47 -4.40 -21.81
CA ALA A 227 12.28 -5.27 -20.66
C ALA A 227 11.54 -4.55 -19.54
N ALA A 228 11.82 -3.26 -19.32
CA ALA A 228 11.11 -2.40 -18.37
C ALA A 228 9.62 -2.28 -18.71
N ALA A 229 9.31 -2.00 -19.98
CA ALA A 229 7.95 -1.92 -20.48
C ALA A 229 7.21 -3.26 -20.32
N LEU A 230 7.86 -4.35 -20.74
CA LEU A 230 7.32 -5.71 -20.63
C LEU A 230 7.04 -6.11 -19.17
N PHE A 231 7.92 -5.73 -18.24
CA PHE A 231 7.69 -5.99 -16.82
C PHE A 231 6.48 -5.21 -16.27
N VAL A 232 6.32 -3.94 -16.67
CA VAL A 232 5.13 -3.14 -16.28
C VAL A 232 3.86 -3.76 -16.86
N ASP A 233 3.87 -4.20 -18.11
CA ASP A 233 2.71 -4.88 -18.72
C ASP A 233 2.41 -6.22 -18.03
N PHE A 234 3.44 -6.98 -17.68
CA PHE A 234 3.27 -8.21 -16.92
C PHE A 234 2.60 -7.97 -15.57
N MET A 235 2.98 -6.91 -14.84
CA MET A 235 2.36 -6.53 -13.56
C MET A 235 0.85 -6.24 -13.70
N LEU A 236 0.40 -5.85 -14.89
CA LEU A 236 -1.00 -5.59 -15.21
C LEU A 236 -1.72 -6.82 -15.83
N SER A 237 -0.98 -7.87 -16.17
CA SER A 237 -1.53 -9.07 -16.77
C SER A 237 -2.43 -9.83 -15.81
N LYS A 238 -3.36 -10.62 -16.35
CA LYS A 238 -4.23 -11.50 -15.56
C LYS A 238 -3.44 -12.40 -14.62
N LYS A 239 -2.34 -13.00 -15.11
CA LYS A 239 -1.47 -13.88 -14.31
C LYS A 239 -0.88 -13.18 -13.08
N ALA A 240 -0.32 -11.99 -13.25
CA ALA A 240 0.24 -11.23 -12.13
C ALA A 240 -0.84 -10.75 -11.17
N GLN A 241 -2.02 -10.35 -11.70
CA GLN A 241 -3.16 -9.93 -10.89
C GLN A 241 -3.73 -11.11 -10.05
N GLU A 242 -3.80 -12.31 -10.60
CA GLU A 242 -4.21 -13.51 -9.88
C GLU A 242 -3.21 -13.87 -8.76
N ILE A 243 -1.91 -13.77 -9.03
CA ILE A 243 -0.88 -13.98 -7.99
C ILE A 243 -1.07 -12.95 -6.87
N MET A 244 -1.21 -11.66 -7.20
CA MET A 244 -1.40 -10.62 -6.19
C MET A 244 -2.70 -10.79 -5.40
N ALA A 245 -3.79 -11.21 -6.03
CA ALA A 245 -5.06 -11.49 -5.36
C ALA A 245 -4.96 -12.65 -4.37
N ASN A 246 -4.14 -13.66 -4.65
CA ASN A 246 -3.91 -14.80 -3.77
C ASN A 246 -2.97 -14.48 -2.59
N GLN A 247 -2.29 -13.35 -2.64
CA GLN A 247 -1.44 -12.86 -1.55
C GLN A 247 -2.20 -12.00 -0.52
N GLY A 248 -3.48 -11.67 -0.76
CA GLY A 248 -4.38 -10.94 0.13
C GLY A 248 -4.62 -9.49 -0.33
#